data_6b11d93f6dfd8f50ca96c71ded8e85bd
#
_entry.id   6b11d93f6dfd8f50ca96c71ded8e85bd
#
_cell.length_a   1.000
_cell.length_b   1.000
_cell.length_c   1.000
_cell.angle_alpha   90.00
_cell.angle_beta   90.00
_cell.angle_gamma   90.00
#
_symmetry.space_group_name_H-M   'P 1'
#
loop_
_entity.id
_entity.type
_entity.pdbx_description
1 polymer ?
#
loop_
_entity_poly.entity_id
_entity_poly.type
_entity_poly.pdbx_seq_one_letter_code
_entity_poly.pdbx_strand_id
1 'polypeptide(L)'
;MNVEIMKREILNQKSKGATVIFSDHNMSNVEELCDDVVMIDNGKVVLNGNTYDVRNKFGLTRIYVRTSMSIEDLAKIEGVEKAELLNDGRIKLYLTSAEYGYTIFDILSQGKYIQTFDQEPPTLNEIFKQKAGEGL
;
A
#
# COMPACT_ATOMS: atom_id res chain seq x y z
N MET A 1 15.83 -6.39 20.74
CA MET A 1 15.77 -7.62 19.90
C MET A 1 16.02 -7.22 18.44
N ASN A 2 16.81 -8.00 17.75
CA ASN A 2 17.04 -7.72 16.32
C ASN A 2 15.83 -8.19 15.50
N VAL A 3 15.16 -7.23 14.87
CA VAL A 3 13.94 -7.47 14.10
C VAL A 3 14.19 -8.42 12.92
N GLU A 4 15.34 -8.32 12.28
CA GLU A 4 15.69 -9.18 11.14
C GLU A 4 15.86 -10.66 11.56
N ILE A 5 16.39 -10.91 12.76
CA ILE A 5 16.51 -12.27 13.31
C ILE A 5 15.11 -12.84 13.55
N MET A 6 14.22 -12.05 14.14
CA MET A 6 12.84 -12.44 14.41
C MET A 6 12.09 -12.77 13.11
N LYS A 7 12.19 -11.91 12.11
CA LYS A 7 11.56 -12.13 10.80
C LYS A 7 12.05 -13.43 10.15
N ARG A 8 13.34 -13.65 10.18
CA ARG A 8 13.96 -14.85 9.62
C ARG A 8 13.45 -16.12 10.32
N GLU A 9 13.34 -16.09 11.64
CA GLU A 9 12.83 -17.23 12.40
C GLU A 9 11.35 -17.50 12.11
N ILE A 10 10.53 -16.47 12.01
CA ILE A 10 9.12 -16.60 11.64
C ILE A 10 8.99 -17.29 10.27
N LEU A 11 9.75 -16.82 9.28
CA LEU A 11 9.73 -17.40 7.94
C LEU A 11 10.25 -18.84 7.92
N ASN A 12 11.26 -19.13 8.75
CA ASN A 12 11.79 -20.47 8.89
C ASN A 12 10.75 -21.44 9.47
N GLN A 13 10.04 -21.05 10.52
CA GLN A 13 8.97 -21.87 11.09
C GLN A 13 7.83 -22.07 10.09
N LYS A 14 7.46 -21.04 9.37
CA LYS A 14 6.45 -21.13 8.31
C LYS A 14 6.86 -22.12 7.22
N SER A 15 8.12 -22.09 6.78
CA SER A 15 8.63 -23.00 5.75
C SER A 15 8.61 -24.46 6.20
N LYS A 16 8.61 -24.72 7.51
CA LYS A 16 8.50 -26.07 8.10
C LYS A 16 7.05 -26.52 8.27
N GLY A 17 6.08 -25.74 7.80
CA GLY A 17 4.65 -26.06 7.87
C GLY A 17 3.96 -25.59 9.15
N ALA A 18 4.63 -24.80 9.99
CA ALA A 18 4.03 -24.26 11.19
C ALA A 18 3.06 -23.11 10.87
N THR A 19 1.99 -23.02 11.65
CA THR A 19 1.13 -21.82 11.67
C THR A 19 1.71 -20.88 12.72
N VAL A 20 2.05 -19.66 12.29
CA VAL A 20 2.64 -18.65 13.17
C VAL A 20 1.63 -17.51 13.37
N ILE A 21 1.34 -17.20 14.63
CA ILE A 21 0.48 -16.08 15.00
C ILE A 21 1.33 -15.07 15.78
N PHE A 22 1.31 -13.81 15.35
CA PHE A 22 1.98 -12.74 16.08
C PHE A 22 1.17 -11.45 16.00
N SER A 23 1.43 -10.56 16.94
CA SER A 23 0.83 -9.23 16.97
C SER A 23 1.91 -8.19 16.72
N ASP A 24 1.61 -7.24 15.88
CA ASP A 24 2.49 -6.11 15.62
C ASP A 24 1.65 -4.87 15.30
N HIS A 25 2.09 -3.71 15.76
CA HIS A 25 1.50 -2.43 15.40
C HIS A 25 2.24 -1.78 14.23
N ASN A 26 3.36 -2.36 13.81
CA ASN A 26 4.09 -1.92 12.61
C ASN A 26 3.55 -2.65 11.39
N MET A 27 2.71 -1.95 10.62
CA MET A 27 2.03 -2.55 9.47
C MET A 27 2.99 -3.00 8.37
N SER A 28 4.18 -2.42 8.26
CA SER A 28 5.18 -2.89 7.30
C SER A 28 5.62 -4.32 7.59
N ASN A 29 5.79 -4.68 8.86
CA ASN A 29 6.11 -6.05 9.26
C ASN A 29 4.94 -7.00 8.95
N VAL A 30 3.72 -6.54 9.19
CA VAL A 30 2.51 -7.32 8.89
C VAL A 30 2.41 -7.60 7.39
N GLU A 31 2.60 -6.60 6.55
CA GLU A 31 2.56 -6.76 5.09
C GLU A 31 3.64 -7.73 4.59
N GLU A 32 4.83 -7.66 5.17
CA GLU A 32 5.96 -8.49 4.76
C GLU A 32 5.81 -9.97 5.17
N LEU A 33 5.24 -10.22 6.34
CA LEU A 33 5.29 -11.55 6.97
C LEU A 33 3.97 -12.31 6.93
N CYS A 34 2.82 -11.61 6.91
CA CYS A 34 1.53 -12.24 7.08
C CYS A 34 0.87 -12.62 5.76
N ASP A 35 0.27 -13.80 5.73
CA ASP A 35 -0.65 -14.21 4.67
C ASP A 35 -2.07 -13.69 4.96
N ASP A 36 -2.48 -13.74 6.21
CA ASP A 36 -3.78 -13.31 6.69
C ASP A 36 -3.62 -12.31 7.82
N VAL A 37 -4.59 -11.42 7.95
CA VAL A 37 -4.56 -10.37 8.97
C VAL A 37 -5.90 -10.24 9.65
N VAL A 38 -5.86 -9.95 10.95
CA VAL A 38 -7.01 -9.53 11.74
C VAL A 38 -6.64 -8.20 12.39
N MET A 39 -7.40 -7.16 12.10
CA MET A 39 -7.20 -5.84 12.72
C MET A 39 -8.24 -5.63 13.81
N ILE A 40 -7.75 -5.27 15.00
CA ILE A 40 -8.60 -5.03 16.17
C ILE A 40 -8.44 -3.59 16.61
N ASP A 41 -9.56 -2.91 16.80
CA ASP A 41 -9.59 -1.54 17.30
C ASP A 41 -10.73 -1.41 18.31
N ASN A 42 -10.43 -0.86 19.49
CA ASN A 42 -11.39 -0.71 20.60
C ASN A 42 -12.14 -2.00 20.93
N GLY A 43 -11.44 -3.12 20.93
CA GLY A 43 -11.99 -4.43 21.26
C GLY A 43 -12.86 -5.05 20.16
N LYS A 44 -12.89 -4.46 18.97
CA LYS A 44 -13.67 -4.96 17.83
C LYS A 44 -12.79 -5.32 16.66
N VAL A 45 -13.15 -6.37 15.95
CA VAL A 45 -12.53 -6.72 14.67
C VAL A 45 -13.05 -5.74 13.63
N VAL A 46 -12.15 -4.89 13.10
CA VAL A 46 -12.50 -3.91 12.06
C VAL A 46 -12.18 -4.41 10.66
N LEU A 47 -11.34 -5.43 10.55
CA LEU A 47 -10.91 -5.99 9.28
C LEU A 47 -10.33 -7.39 9.52
N ASN A 48 -10.64 -8.35 8.65
CA ASN A 48 -9.95 -9.63 8.63
C ASN A 48 -9.94 -10.22 7.23
N GLY A 49 -8.97 -11.08 6.96
CA GLY A 49 -8.88 -11.82 5.71
C GLY A 49 -7.45 -11.92 5.21
N ASN A 50 -7.32 -12.46 4.01
CA ASN A 50 -6.05 -12.53 3.30
C ASN A 50 -5.56 -11.12 2.99
N THR A 51 -4.28 -10.86 3.20
CA THR A 51 -3.71 -9.51 3.03
C THR A 51 -3.89 -8.95 1.62
N TYR A 52 -3.73 -9.79 0.61
CA TYR A 52 -3.94 -9.39 -0.78
C TYR A 52 -5.39 -8.99 -1.03
N ASP A 53 -6.34 -9.82 -0.63
CA ASP A 53 -7.77 -9.57 -0.85
C ASP A 53 -8.26 -8.34 -0.08
N VAL A 54 -7.79 -8.19 1.16
CA VAL A 54 -8.12 -7.04 2.01
C VAL A 54 -7.70 -5.73 1.34
N ARG A 55 -6.47 -5.67 0.82
CA ARG A 55 -5.98 -4.48 0.13
C ARG A 55 -6.75 -4.21 -1.15
N ASN A 56 -6.98 -5.24 -1.96
CA ASN A 56 -7.63 -5.09 -3.27
C ASN A 56 -9.09 -4.64 -3.20
N LYS A 57 -9.78 -4.90 -2.09
CA LYS A 57 -11.15 -4.40 -1.88
C LYS A 57 -11.23 -2.87 -1.91
N PHE A 58 -10.14 -2.17 -1.60
CA PHE A 58 -10.10 -0.72 -1.60
C PHE A 58 -9.81 -0.13 -2.99
N GLY A 59 -9.57 -0.98 -4.00
CA GLY A 59 -9.30 -0.56 -5.36
C GLY A 59 -7.87 -0.05 -5.56
N LEU A 60 -7.45 0.00 -6.83
CA LEU A 60 -6.10 0.42 -7.21
C LEU A 60 -6.00 1.94 -7.26
N THR A 61 -6.03 2.57 -6.09
CA THR A 61 -6.11 4.02 -5.95
C THR A 61 -4.78 4.68 -5.61
N ARG A 62 -3.67 3.95 -5.76
CA ARG A 62 -2.32 4.48 -5.57
C ARG A 62 -1.50 4.21 -6.82
N ILE A 63 -0.72 5.21 -7.26
CA ILE A 63 0.23 5.04 -8.36
C ILE A 63 1.59 5.51 -7.89
N TYR A 64 2.60 4.67 -8.09
CA TYR A 64 3.99 4.99 -7.78
C TYR A 64 4.72 5.20 -9.10
N VAL A 65 5.24 6.40 -9.33
CA VAL A 65 5.85 6.74 -10.61
C VAL A 65 7.27 7.29 -10.48
N ARG A 66 8.09 6.99 -11.49
CA ARG A 66 9.33 7.70 -11.80
C ARG A 66 9.20 8.18 -13.23
N THR A 67 9.14 9.48 -13.41
CA THR A 67 8.90 10.11 -14.71
C THR A 67 9.63 11.45 -14.78
N SER A 68 9.78 11.98 -15.99
CA SER A 68 10.33 13.32 -16.20
C SER A 68 9.34 14.45 -15.84
N MET A 69 8.09 14.11 -15.61
CA MET A 69 7.07 15.09 -15.23
C MET A 69 7.27 15.54 -13.79
N SER A 70 7.10 16.85 -13.52
CA SER A 70 7.24 17.39 -12.17
C SER A 70 6.10 16.97 -11.26
N ILE A 71 6.36 16.99 -9.94
CA ILE A 71 5.32 16.68 -8.94
C ILE A 71 4.17 17.67 -9.03
N GLU A 72 4.44 18.93 -9.31
CA GLU A 72 3.43 19.99 -9.44
C GLU A 72 2.50 19.69 -10.61
N ASP A 73 3.05 19.26 -11.74
CA ASP A 73 2.25 18.92 -12.91
C ASP A 73 1.46 17.63 -12.71
N LEU A 74 2.06 16.64 -12.05
CA LEU A 74 1.37 15.39 -11.70
C LEU A 74 0.18 15.64 -10.77
N ALA A 75 0.34 16.55 -9.81
CA ALA A 75 -0.74 16.90 -8.87
C ALA A 75 -1.93 17.57 -9.53
N LYS A 76 -1.76 18.15 -10.72
CA LYS A 76 -2.83 18.85 -11.47
C LYS A 76 -3.62 17.92 -12.36
N ILE A 77 -3.21 16.68 -12.56
CA ILE A 77 -3.93 15.73 -13.42
C ILE A 77 -5.29 15.41 -12.80
N GLU A 78 -6.33 15.39 -13.63
CA GLU A 78 -7.67 15.02 -13.18
C GLU A 78 -7.65 13.63 -12.54
N GLY A 79 -8.28 13.52 -11.37
CA GLY A 79 -8.34 12.28 -10.60
C GLY A 79 -7.22 12.11 -9.58
N VAL A 80 -6.20 12.97 -9.62
CA VAL A 80 -5.13 12.97 -8.61
C VAL A 80 -5.56 13.89 -7.47
N GLU A 81 -5.79 13.29 -6.31
CA GLU A 81 -6.15 14.01 -5.09
C GLU A 81 -4.94 14.63 -4.42
N LYS A 82 -3.80 13.92 -4.45
CA LYS A 82 -2.57 14.32 -3.78
C LYS A 82 -1.37 13.67 -4.48
N ALA A 83 -0.25 14.36 -4.52
CA ALA A 83 1.03 13.83 -4.98
C ALA A 83 2.08 14.01 -3.88
N GLU A 84 2.85 12.97 -3.61
CA GLU A 84 3.83 12.94 -2.52
C GLU A 84 5.17 12.40 -3.00
N LEU A 85 6.25 13.13 -2.74
CA LEU A 85 7.59 12.65 -3.05
C LEU A 85 8.04 11.68 -1.95
N LEU A 86 8.37 10.45 -2.35
CA LEU A 86 8.86 9.43 -1.43
C LEU A 86 10.37 9.53 -1.24
N ASN A 87 10.87 8.92 -0.16
CA ASN A 87 12.30 8.94 0.18
C ASN A 87 13.18 8.29 -0.88
N ASP A 88 12.64 7.34 -1.65
CA ASP A 88 13.38 6.65 -2.72
C ASP A 88 13.32 7.39 -4.06
N GLY A 89 12.71 8.58 -4.09
CA GLY A 89 12.60 9.41 -5.29
C GLY A 89 11.38 9.14 -6.15
N ARG A 90 10.58 8.10 -5.84
CA ARG A 90 9.31 7.91 -6.53
C ARG A 90 8.30 8.94 -6.07
N ILE A 91 7.33 9.22 -6.92
CA ILE A 91 6.19 10.07 -6.57
C ILE A 91 4.98 9.17 -6.41
N LYS A 92 4.33 9.27 -5.26
CA LYS A 92 3.11 8.53 -4.95
C LYS A 92 1.91 9.42 -5.25
N LEU A 93 1.02 8.94 -6.13
CA LEU A 93 -0.22 9.61 -6.48
C LEU A 93 -1.37 8.93 -5.77
N TYR A 94 -2.21 9.73 -5.14
CA TYR A 94 -3.45 9.31 -4.50
C TYR A 94 -4.59 9.62 -5.43
N LEU A 95 -5.31 8.59 -5.90
CA LEU A 95 -6.40 8.75 -6.86
C LEU A 95 -7.75 8.78 -6.17
N THR A 96 -8.68 9.55 -6.71
CA THR A 96 -10.07 9.56 -6.26
C THR A 96 -10.82 8.31 -6.73
N SER A 97 -10.35 7.67 -7.81
CA SER A 97 -10.89 6.41 -8.33
C SER A 97 -9.81 5.68 -9.12
N ALA A 98 -9.84 4.36 -9.07
CA ALA A 98 -8.90 3.50 -9.80
C ALA A 98 -8.96 3.71 -11.32
N GLU A 99 -10.10 4.12 -11.85
CA GLU A 99 -10.31 4.33 -13.28
C GLU A 99 -9.38 5.37 -13.89
N TYR A 100 -8.96 6.35 -13.11
CA TYR A 100 -8.04 7.39 -13.57
C TYR A 100 -6.65 6.87 -13.93
N GLY A 101 -6.32 5.63 -13.53
CA GLY A 101 -5.05 5.01 -13.89
C GLY A 101 -4.80 4.98 -15.41
N TYR A 102 -5.82 4.70 -16.19
CA TYR A 102 -5.73 4.70 -17.66
C TYR A 102 -5.36 6.08 -18.20
N THR A 103 -6.10 7.10 -17.79
CA THR A 103 -5.89 8.49 -18.23
C THR A 103 -4.52 8.99 -17.81
N ILE A 104 -4.09 8.69 -16.60
CA ILE A 104 -2.79 9.10 -16.08
C ILE A 104 -1.67 8.44 -16.88
N PHE A 105 -1.78 7.14 -17.13
CA PHE A 105 -0.80 6.42 -17.96
C PHE A 105 -0.71 7.03 -19.36
N ASP A 106 -1.84 7.31 -20.00
CA ASP A 106 -1.88 7.93 -21.33
C ASP A 106 -1.16 9.28 -21.33
N ILE A 107 -1.42 10.14 -20.34
CA ILE A 107 -0.76 11.43 -20.23
C ILE A 107 0.75 11.26 -20.08
N LEU A 108 1.19 10.35 -19.23
CA LEU A 108 2.61 10.13 -18.97
C LEU A 108 3.32 9.51 -20.16
N SER A 109 2.63 8.67 -20.96
CA SER A 109 3.22 7.99 -22.11
C SER A 109 3.36 8.87 -23.36
N GLN A 110 2.73 10.03 -23.38
CA GLN A 110 2.74 10.91 -24.55
C GLN A 110 4.01 11.74 -24.64
N GLY A 111 5.07 11.13 -25.17
CA GLY A 111 6.34 11.81 -25.41
C GLY A 111 7.14 12.14 -24.16
N LYS A 112 6.80 11.54 -23.03
CA LYS A 112 7.48 11.72 -21.76
C LYS A 112 8.17 10.43 -21.35
N TYR A 113 9.21 10.58 -20.54
CA TYR A 113 9.95 9.43 -20.02
C TYR A 113 9.23 8.86 -18.81
N ILE A 114 8.96 7.56 -18.84
CA ILE A 114 8.43 6.80 -17.72
C ILE A 114 9.44 5.73 -17.36
N GLN A 115 10.05 5.82 -16.18
CA GLN A 115 10.92 4.77 -15.67
C GLN A 115 10.12 3.71 -14.91
N THR A 116 9.16 4.16 -14.10
CA THR A 116 8.32 3.28 -13.29
C THR A 116 6.88 3.79 -13.30
N PHE A 117 5.94 2.86 -13.49
CA PHE A 117 4.53 3.10 -13.30
C PHE A 117 3.94 1.86 -12.64
N ASP A 118 3.54 1.99 -11.38
CA ASP A 118 3.04 0.90 -10.56
C ASP A 118 1.74 1.32 -9.89
N GLN A 119 0.63 0.73 -10.34
CA GLN A 119 -0.70 1.02 -9.76
C GLN A 119 -1.05 -0.04 -8.74
N GLU A 120 -1.30 0.39 -7.51
CA GLU A 120 -1.44 -0.45 -6.33
C GLU A 120 -2.68 -0.06 -5.52
N PRO A 121 -3.20 -1.00 -4.71
CA PRO A 121 -4.17 -0.62 -3.69
C PRO A 121 -3.48 0.12 -2.54
N PRO A 122 -4.25 0.72 -1.62
CA PRO A 122 -3.69 1.31 -0.41
C PRO A 122 -2.88 0.29 0.40
N THR A 123 -1.91 0.77 1.16
CA THR A 123 -1.14 -0.08 2.09
C THR A 123 -2.02 -0.51 3.28
N LEU A 124 -1.63 -1.57 3.98
CA LEU A 124 -2.33 -1.97 5.20
C LEU A 124 -2.32 -0.87 6.25
N ASN A 125 -1.23 -0.10 6.34
CA ASN A 125 -1.16 1.03 7.26
C ASN A 125 -2.22 2.09 6.95
N GLU A 126 -2.39 2.43 5.67
CA GLU A 126 -3.41 3.39 5.23
C GLU A 126 -4.82 2.87 5.53
N ILE A 127 -5.06 1.58 5.25
CA ILE A 127 -6.35 0.92 5.52
C ILE A 127 -6.65 0.90 7.01
N PHE A 128 -5.67 0.54 7.84
CA PHE A 128 -5.84 0.52 9.29
C PHE A 128 -6.20 1.90 9.82
N LYS A 129 -5.48 2.93 9.39
CA LYS A 129 -5.76 4.32 9.82
C LYS A 129 -7.16 4.76 9.43
N GLN A 130 -7.59 4.40 8.21
CA GLN A 130 -8.94 4.72 7.74
C GLN A 130 -10.00 4.01 8.58
N LYS A 131 -9.83 2.72 8.84
CA LYS A 131 -10.78 1.92 9.62
C LYS A 131 -10.84 2.37 11.08
N ALA A 132 -9.69 2.70 11.68
CA ALA A 132 -9.65 3.22 13.03
C ALA A 132 -10.33 4.59 13.12
N GLY A 133 -10.16 5.44 12.09
CA GLY A 133 -10.85 6.73 11.98
C GLY A 133 -12.36 6.59 11.86
N GLU A 134 -12.85 5.59 11.12
CA GLU A 134 -14.27 5.31 10.98
C GLU A 134 -14.90 4.83 12.30
N GLY A 135 -14.10 4.26 13.20
CA GLY A 135 -14.53 3.80 14.52
C GLY A 135 -14.68 4.92 15.54
N LEU A 136 -14.29 6.11 15.20
CA LEU A 136 -14.42 7.29 16.04
C LEU A 136 -15.72 8.05 15.71
#